data_64127313828263a5c859126a855e96cd
#
_entry.id   64127313828263a5c859126a855e96cd
#
_cell.length_a   1.000
_cell.length_b   1.000
_cell.length_c   1.000
_cell.angle_alpha   90.00
_cell.angle_beta   90.00
_cell.angle_gamma   90.00
#
_symmetry.space_group_name_H-M   'P 1'
#
loop_
_entity.id
_entity.type
_entity.pdbx_description
1 polymer ?
#
loop_
_entity_poly.entity_id
_entity_poly.type
_entity_poly.pdbx_seq_one_letter_code
_entity_poly.pdbx_strand_id
1 'polypeptide(L)'
;MEIDDYKEIKSYSDFLRLKDRKFVLWRLLRTQELSDFWRRFMAEHPELEEEFERAIAVCDSVRINERCYPDTDALYRRIEETILRQKRQRAKVVRMRRLMAAAAIALLLLIPATYLGYVKFMTVGEHQDELVGQILQSENVELLLGNRKIVLQDSADVRVKDGCIIYGAAGTKINLSSIGDAVCRLVVPSGKHSFLTLADLSKVWINSDTEVEFPATFANRSTRDIRVDGEIFIDVTKRPSQPFVVHTDKMDVTVRGTSFNVSAYNREQEASVVLVRGKVQVDARSHGSVTMQPNEMVALDNEKLSRQKVDVSYYVSWKDGYFAFNDTPVGEVLKKVGKYYNIRFSDTNAGISTKKITGKLYLSGNLDDVLTSISLITSTTYTRENNIVRLIGKERR
;
A
#
# COMPACT_ATOMS: atom_id res chain seq x y z
N MET A 1 1.34 -32.66 -4.41
CA MET A 1 2.29 -31.59 -4.07
C MET A 1 3.65 -32.26 -4.11
N GLU A 2 4.44 -31.93 -5.10
CA GLU A 2 5.64 -32.71 -5.47
C GLU A 2 6.84 -32.29 -4.62
N ILE A 3 7.63 -33.29 -4.20
CA ILE A 3 8.85 -33.12 -3.39
C ILE A 3 9.96 -32.46 -4.25
N ASP A 4 9.82 -32.51 -5.56
CA ASP A 4 10.77 -31.93 -6.54
C ASP A 4 11.00 -30.40 -6.40
N ASP A 5 10.08 -29.67 -5.77
CA ASP A 5 10.20 -28.21 -5.57
C ASP A 5 11.25 -27.82 -4.51
N TYR A 6 11.82 -28.79 -3.78
CA TYR A 6 12.76 -28.55 -2.67
C TYR A 6 14.20 -29.00 -2.96
N LYS A 7 14.55 -29.26 -4.22
CA LYS A 7 15.89 -29.72 -4.66
C LYS A 7 17.04 -28.74 -4.40
N GLU A 8 16.74 -27.49 -4.04
CA GLU A 8 17.76 -26.46 -3.79
C GLU A 8 18.19 -26.35 -2.32
N ILE A 9 17.64 -27.16 -1.41
CA ILE A 9 18.00 -27.12 0.02
C ILE A 9 19.37 -27.77 0.20
N LYS A 10 20.33 -26.98 0.72
CA LYS A 10 21.72 -27.43 0.99
C LYS A 10 22.17 -27.12 2.42
N SER A 11 21.45 -26.30 3.17
CA SER A 11 21.81 -25.87 4.50
C SER A 11 20.59 -25.64 5.40
N TYR A 12 20.81 -25.58 6.72
CA TYR A 12 19.73 -25.30 7.69
C TYR A 12 19.02 -23.97 7.42
N SER A 13 19.73 -22.99 6.89
CA SER A 13 19.13 -21.68 6.57
C SER A 13 18.13 -21.72 5.43
N ASP A 14 18.25 -22.73 4.54
CA ASP A 14 17.35 -22.87 3.40
C ASP A 14 15.98 -23.37 3.88
N PHE A 15 15.93 -24.28 4.87
CA PHE A 15 14.69 -24.71 5.51
C PHE A 15 13.92 -23.53 6.12
N LEU A 16 14.63 -22.60 6.75
CA LEU A 16 14.03 -21.42 7.41
C LEU A 16 13.55 -20.35 6.43
N ARG A 17 14.13 -20.32 5.21
CA ARG A 17 13.86 -19.32 4.16
C ARG A 17 12.92 -19.81 3.07
N LEU A 18 12.37 -21.01 3.16
CA LEU A 18 11.42 -21.53 2.19
C LEU A 18 10.29 -20.54 1.94
N LYS A 19 10.02 -20.23 0.68
CA LYS A 19 9.02 -19.22 0.26
C LYS A 19 7.62 -19.52 0.79
N ASP A 20 7.26 -20.80 0.88
CA ASP A 20 5.97 -21.28 1.39
C ASP A 20 5.91 -21.37 2.92
N ARG A 21 7.04 -21.10 3.61
CA ARG A 21 7.18 -21.15 5.07
C ARG A 21 6.77 -22.47 5.72
N LYS A 22 6.65 -23.58 4.96
CA LYS A 22 6.13 -24.86 5.46
C LYS A 22 6.94 -25.44 6.60
N PHE A 23 8.28 -25.27 6.59
CA PHE A 23 9.12 -25.75 7.68
C PHE A 23 8.78 -25.02 9.00
N VAL A 24 8.71 -23.69 8.95
CA VAL A 24 8.38 -22.87 10.14
C VAL A 24 6.94 -23.14 10.59
N LEU A 25 5.99 -23.25 9.67
CA LEU A 25 4.60 -23.58 9.97
C LEU A 25 4.47 -24.97 10.60
N TRP A 26 5.24 -25.95 10.13
CA TRP A 26 5.27 -27.28 10.75
C TRP A 26 5.76 -27.23 12.21
N ARG A 27 6.82 -26.47 12.49
CA ARG A 27 7.32 -26.32 13.86
C ARG A 27 6.34 -25.63 14.78
N LEU A 28 5.58 -24.65 14.28
CA LEU A 28 4.60 -23.90 15.04
C LEU A 28 3.28 -24.64 15.25
N LEU A 29 2.75 -25.28 14.20
CA LEU A 29 1.41 -25.86 14.22
C LEU A 29 1.38 -27.36 14.47
N ARG A 30 2.46 -28.08 14.19
CA ARG A 30 2.64 -29.55 14.35
C ARG A 30 1.47 -30.37 13.78
N THR A 31 0.93 -29.94 12.61
CA THR A 31 -0.15 -30.67 11.97
C THR A 31 0.34 -32.02 11.45
N GLN A 32 -0.55 -33.03 11.44
CA GLN A 32 -0.22 -34.37 10.98
C GLN A 32 0.24 -34.37 9.51
N GLU A 33 -0.43 -33.58 8.67
CA GLU A 33 -0.12 -33.46 7.23
C GLU A 33 1.30 -32.94 6.97
N LEU A 34 1.73 -31.89 7.69
CA LEU A 34 3.07 -31.34 7.55
C LEU A 34 4.13 -32.25 8.18
N SER A 35 3.78 -32.98 9.24
CA SER A 35 4.68 -33.97 9.85
C SER A 35 4.93 -35.14 8.91
N ASP A 36 3.90 -35.63 8.22
CA ASP A 36 4.01 -36.71 7.26
C ASP A 36 4.74 -36.27 5.97
N PHE A 37 4.61 -35.00 5.59
CA PHE A 37 5.37 -34.41 4.51
C PHE A 37 6.87 -34.40 4.82
N TRP A 38 7.28 -33.83 5.97
CA TRP A 38 8.69 -33.74 6.33
C TRP A 38 9.32 -35.09 6.62
N ARG A 39 8.56 -36.08 7.13
CA ARG A 39 9.04 -37.45 7.31
C ARG A 39 9.35 -38.11 5.95
N ARG A 40 8.51 -37.91 4.94
CA ARG A 40 8.76 -38.44 3.58
C ARG A 40 9.94 -37.73 2.94
N PHE A 41 10.01 -36.41 3.04
CA PHE A 41 11.13 -35.64 2.53
C PHE A 41 12.47 -36.10 3.11
N MET A 42 12.56 -36.32 4.39
CA MET A 42 13.79 -36.80 5.06
C MET A 42 14.13 -38.26 4.71
N ALA A 43 13.13 -39.07 4.41
CA ALA A 43 13.38 -40.45 3.93
C ALA A 43 13.99 -40.47 2.50
N GLU A 44 13.68 -39.44 1.69
CA GLU A 44 14.23 -39.28 0.34
C GLU A 44 15.57 -38.53 0.33
N HIS A 45 15.87 -37.75 1.37
CA HIS A 45 17.06 -36.88 1.50
C HIS A 45 17.82 -37.11 2.81
N PRO A 46 18.32 -38.32 3.10
CA PRO A 46 19.02 -38.63 4.34
C PRO A 46 20.32 -37.82 4.52
N GLU A 47 20.90 -37.29 3.44
CA GLU A 47 22.08 -36.44 3.44
C GLU A 47 21.85 -35.08 4.11
N LEU A 48 20.60 -34.65 4.26
CA LEU A 48 20.22 -33.37 4.89
C LEU A 48 19.85 -33.51 6.37
N GLU A 49 19.96 -34.66 6.98
CA GLU A 49 19.51 -34.94 8.35
C GLU A 49 20.18 -34.00 9.36
N GLU A 50 21.47 -33.78 9.28
CA GLU A 50 22.20 -32.89 10.19
C GLU A 50 21.75 -31.42 10.05
N GLU A 51 21.54 -30.96 8.83
CA GLU A 51 21.08 -29.60 8.57
C GLU A 51 19.60 -29.40 8.95
N PHE A 52 18.79 -30.43 8.82
CA PHE A 52 17.40 -30.44 9.25
C PHE A 52 17.28 -30.33 10.78
N GLU A 53 18.07 -31.12 11.53
CA GLU A 53 18.11 -31.05 12.99
C GLU A 53 18.64 -29.70 13.49
N ARG A 54 19.61 -29.10 12.78
CA ARG A 54 20.08 -27.73 13.07
C ARG A 54 18.96 -26.71 12.85
N ALA A 55 18.19 -26.83 11.77
CA ALA A 55 17.05 -25.94 11.51
C ALA A 55 15.98 -26.07 12.62
N ILE A 56 15.72 -27.27 13.10
CA ILE A 56 14.83 -27.55 14.23
C ILE A 56 15.34 -26.85 15.49
N ALA A 57 16.62 -27.02 15.84
CA ALA A 57 17.23 -26.42 17.01
C ALA A 57 17.16 -24.88 16.99
N VAL A 58 17.36 -24.28 15.82
CA VAL A 58 17.22 -22.82 15.64
C VAL A 58 15.77 -22.38 15.86
N CYS A 59 14.78 -23.09 15.30
CA CYS A 59 13.38 -22.77 15.52
C CYS A 59 12.98 -22.90 16.99
N ASP A 60 13.46 -23.92 17.68
CA ASP A 60 13.12 -24.19 19.10
C ASP A 60 13.86 -23.24 20.06
N SER A 61 15.00 -22.66 19.64
CA SER A 61 15.72 -21.65 20.42
C SER A 61 15.02 -20.28 20.45
N VAL A 62 14.15 -20.02 19.48
CA VAL A 62 13.34 -18.80 19.44
C VAL A 62 12.21 -18.93 20.47
N ARG A 63 12.40 -18.37 21.66
CA ARG A 63 11.36 -18.29 22.69
C ARG A 63 10.22 -17.41 22.19
N ILE A 64 9.24 -18.00 21.54
CA ILE A 64 7.96 -17.37 21.27
C ILE A 64 7.12 -17.54 22.53
N ASN A 65 7.07 -16.48 23.34
CA ASN A 65 6.15 -16.21 24.43
C ASN A 65 5.55 -17.46 25.14
N GLU A 66 5.97 -17.76 26.36
CA GLU A 66 5.56 -18.92 27.19
C GLU A 66 4.07 -18.95 27.60
N ARG A 67 3.16 -18.56 26.75
CA ARG A 67 1.73 -18.81 26.97
C ARG A 67 1.35 -20.09 26.23
N CYS A 68 1.43 -21.18 26.96
CA CYS A 68 0.86 -22.48 26.62
C CYS A 68 -0.57 -22.29 26.10
N TYR A 69 -0.84 -22.60 24.82
CA TYR A 69 -2.20 -22.79 24.36
C TYR A 69 -2.63 -24.21 24.76
N PRO A 70 -3.65 -24.34 25.59
CA PRO A 70 -4.13 -25.66 25.94
C PRO A 70 -4.88 -26.26 24.75
N ASP A 71 -4.49 -27.45 24.36
CA ASP A 71 -5.21 -28.39 23.54
C ASP A 71 -5.61 -27.89 22.11
N THR A 72 -4.66 -28.07 21.18
CA THR A 72 -4.86 -27.80 19.73
C THR A 72 -5.99 -28.63 19.13
N ASP A 73 -6.27 -29.84 19.65
CA ASP A 73 -7.34 -30.71 19.15
C ASP A 73 -8.73 -30.22 19.56
N ALA A 74 -8.86 -29.58 20.70
CA ALA A 74 -10.10 -28.93 21.11
C ALA A 74 -10.38 -27.67 20.28
N LEU A 75 -9.35 -26.94 19.87
CA LEU A 75 -9.47 -25.80 18.98
C LEU A 75 -9.90 -26.24 17.57
N TYR A 76 -9.30 -27.31 17.03
CA TYR A 76 -9.65 -27.86 15.73
C TYR A 76 -11.11 -28.34 15.69
N ARG A 77 -11.58 -29.09 16.69
CA ARG A 77 -12.98 -29.52 16.77
C ARG A 77 -13.95 -28.33 16.82
N ARG A 78 -13.63 -27.27 17.56
CA ARG A 78 -14.45 -26.04 17.59
C ARG A 78 -14.50 -25.33 16.25
N ILE A 79 -13.37 -25.26 15.54
CA ILE A 79 -13.32 -24.66 14.19
C ILE A 79 -14.17 -25.49 13.23
N GLU A 80 -14.06 -26.81 13.24
CA GLU A 80 -14.83 -27.71 12.38
C GLU A 80 -16.34 -27.64 12.67
N GLU A 81 -16.74 -27.63 13.94
CA GLU A 81 -18.13 -27.42 14.34
C GLU A 81 -18.66 -26.06 13.92
N THR A 82 -17.86 -25.01 14.01
CA THR A 82 -18.23 -23.65 13.59
C THR A 82 -18.43 -23.57 12.09
N ILE A 83 -17.55 -24.19 11.29
CA ILE A 83 -17.66 -24.27 9.83
C ILE A 83 -18.94 -25.04 9.42
N LEU A 84 -19.22 -26.15 10.10
CA LEU A 84 -20.42 -26.96 9.82
C LEU A 84 -21.72 -26.23 10.20
N ARG A 85 -21.72 -25.46 11.30
CA ARG A 85 -22.84 -24.60 11.71
C ARG A 85 -23.06 -23.46 10.69
N GLN A 86 -22.01 -22.81 10.23
CA GLN A 86 -22.11 -21.76 9.21
C GLN A 86 -22.62 -22.29 7.86
N LYS A 87 -22.18 -23.48 7.43
CA LYS A 87 -22.71 -24.10 6.20
C LYS A 87 -24.21 -24.39 6.29
N ARG A 88 -24.70 -24.88 7.44
CA ARG A 88 -26.13 -25.15 7.66
C ARG A 88 -26.97 -23.86 7.74
N GLN A 89 -26.44 -22.78 8.32
CA GLN A 89 -27.13 -21.48 8.34
C GLN A 89 -27.18 -20.84 6.96
N ARG A 90 -26.10 -20.91 6.17
CA ARG A 90 -26.09 -20.40 4.79
C ARG A 90 -27.10 -21.12 3.90
N ALA A 91 -27.28 -22.42 4.03
CA ALA A 91 -28.27 -23.18 3.28
C ALA A 91 -29.72 -22.75 3.59
N LYS A 92 -30.04 -22.43 4.85
CA LYS A 92 -31.36 -21.90 5.25
C LYS A 92 -31.59 -20.49 4.71
N VAL A 93 -30.59 -19.62 4.76
CA VAL A 93 -30.67 -18.24 4.27
C VAL A 93 -30.82 -18.20 2.74
N VAL A 94 -30.14 -19.07 2.01
CA VAL A 94 -30.25 -19.15 0.55
C VAL A 94 -31.66 -19.60 0.13
N ARG A 95 -32.28 -20.53 0.87
CA ARG A 95 -33.66 -20.99 0.59
C ARG A 95 -34.69 -19.88 0.86
N MET A 96 -34.50 -19.10 1.92
CA MET A 96 -35.39 -17.97 2.26
C MET A 96 -35.17 -16.79 1.27
N ARG A 97 -33.94 -16.54 0.81
CA ARG A 97 -33.64 -15.51 -0.21
C ARG A 97 -34.29 -15.83 -1.57
N ARG A 98 -34.37 -17.12 -1.98
CA ARG A 98 -35.05 -17.51 -3.22
C ARG A 98 -36.53 -17.27 -3.16
N LEU A 99 -37.17 -17.43 -2.01
CA LEU A 99 -38.62 -17.15 -1.84
C LEU A 99 -38.90 -15.63 -1.78
N MET A 100 -38.00 -14.83 -1.21
CA MET A 100 -38.12 -13.36 -1.19
C MET A 100 -37.77 -12.72 -2.53
N ALA A 101 -36.87 -13.32 -3.32
CA ALA A 101 -36.54 -12.83 -4.66
C ALA A 101 -37.71 -12.93 -5.63
N ALA A 102 -38.58 -13.97 -5.52
CA ALA A 102 -39.77 -14.12 -6.34
C ALA A 102 -40.82 -13.04 -6.04
N ALA A 103 -40.98 -12.62 -4.78
CA ALA A 103 -41.86 -11.53 -4.39
C ALA A 103 -41.33 -10.14 -4.77
N ALA A 104 -40.00 -9.96 -4.73
CA ALA A 104 -39.34 -8.70 -5.11
C ALA A 104 -39.41 -8.44 -6.63
N ILE A 105 -39.34 -9.49 -7.46
CA ILE A 105 -39.46 -9.37 -8.92
C ILE A 105 -40.84 -8.90 -9.34
N ALA A 106 -41.91 -9.36 -8.64
CA ALA A 106 -43.26 -8.90 -8.90
C ALA A 106 -43.49 -7.41 -8.52
N LEU A 107 -42.82 -6.93 -7.47
CA LEU A 107 -42.84 -5.49 -7.08
C LEU A 107 -41.98 -4.60 -7.98
N LEU A 108 -40.87 -5.13 -8.50
CA LEU A 108 -39.96 -4.39 -9.41
C LEU A 108 -40.57 -4.17 -10.82
N LEU A 109 -41.57 -4.95 -11.22
CA LEU A 109 -42.26 -4.75 -12.49
C LEU A 109 -43.41 -3.72 -12.40
N LEU A 110 -43.90 -3.42 -11.21
CA LEU A 110 -44.98 -2.44 -11.01
C LEU A 110 -44.49 -1.00 -10.76
N ILE A 111 -43.29 -0.84 -10.22
CA ILE A 111 -42.71 0.48 -9.90
C ILE A 111 -42.18 1.26 -11.13
N PRO A 112 -41.59 0.66 -12.17
CA PRO A 112 -41.15 1.40 -13.33
C PRO A 112 -42.25 2.01 -14.20
N ALA A 113 -43.43 1.40 -14.24
CA ALA A 113 -44.52 1.92 -15.05
C ALA A 113 -45.14 3.22 -14.48
N THR A 114 -45.16 3.36 -13.15
CA THR A 114 -45.61 4.60 -12.48
C THR A 114 -44.52 5.66 -12.44
N TYR A 115 -43.25 5.26 -12.34
CA TYR A 115 -42.12 6.19 -12.32
C TYR A 115 -41.81 6.80 -13.70
N LEU A 116 -41.93 6.01 -14.78
CA LEU A 116 -41.80 6.52 -16.16
C LEU A 116 -42.91 7.51 -16.54
N GLY A 117 -44.09 7.37 -15.98
CA GLY A 117 -45.19 8.33 -16.13
C GLY A 117 -44.89 9.66 -15.40
N TYR A 118 -44.28 9.59 -14.22
CA TYR A 118 -43.98 10.74 -13.39
C TYR A 118 -42.77 11.54 -13.92
N VAL A 119 -41.71 10.85 -14.39
CA VAL A 119 -40.52 11.48 -14.94
C VAL A 119 -40.79 12.21 -16.26
N LYS A 120 -41.72 11.71 -17.09
CA LYS A 120 -42.11 12.37 -18.35
C LYS A 120 -42.89 13.69 -18.15
N PHE A 121 -43.37 13.96 -16.96
CA PHE A 121 -44.12 15.17 -16.64
C PHE A 121 -43.24 16.31 -16.04
N MET A 122 -42.02 16.00 -15.63
CA MET A 122 -41.12 16.96 -14.95
C MET A 122 -39.91 17.43 -15.73
N THR A 123 -39.74 17.02 -16.99
CA THR A 123 -38.58 17.50 -17.80
C THR A 123 -39.03 18.53 -18.82
N VAL A 124 -39.30 19.75 -18.34
CA VAL A 124 -39.14 20.98 -19.11
C VAL A 124 -38.34 21.93 -18.21
N GLY A 125 -37.06 22.05 -18.48
CA GLY A 125 -36.17 22.94 -17.77
C GLY A 125 -34.73 22.56 -18.13
N GLU A 126 -34.23 23.05 -19.28
CA GLU A 126 -32.84 22.97 -19.65
C GLU A 126 -31.98 23.69 -18.59
N HIS A 127 -31.20 22.92 -17.84
CA HIS A 127 -29.91 23.35 -17.37
C HIS A 127 -28.90 22.32 -17.89
N GLN A 128 -28.05 22.75 -18.78
CA GLN A 128 -26.81 22.06 -19.13
C GLN A 128 -25.94 22.06 -17.87
N ASP A 129 -26.09 21.04 -17.04
CA ASP A 129 -25.05 20.68 -16.09
C ASP A 129 -23.92 20.07 -16.91
N GLU A 130 -22.88 20.88 -17.06
CA GLU A 130 -21.56 20.40 -17.47
C GLU A 130 -21.24 19.18 -16.60
N LEU A 131 -21.30 18.01 -17.20
CA LEU A 131 -20.73 16.79 -16.63
C LEU A 131 -19.23 17.05 -16.50
N VAL A 132 -18.83 17.64 -15.36
CA VAL A 132 -17.46 17.57 -14.90
C VAL A 132 -17.18 16.07 -14.74
N GLY A 133 -16.51 15.52 -15.74
CA GLY A 133 -16.20 14.12 -15.80
C GLY A 133 -15.48 13.75 -14.52
N GLN A 134 -16.09 12.88 -13.72
CA GLN A 134 -15.34 12.07 -12.80
C GLN A 134 -14.33 11.32 -13.66
N ILE A 135 -13.08 11.74 -13.55
CA ILE A 135 -11.97 10.97 -14.09
C ILE A 135 -12.08 9.62 -13.41
N LEU A 136 -12.53 8.61 -14.15
CA LEU A 136 -12.45 7.22 -13.72
C LEU A 136 -10.98 7.01 -13.38
N GLN A 137 -10.66 6.90 -12.10
CA GLN A 137 -9.30 6.63 -11.66
C GLN A 137 -8.91 5.30 -12.30
N SER A 138 -7.93 5.37 -13.19
CA SER A 138 -7.36 4.17 -13.80
C SER A 138 -6.93 3.21 -12.69
N GLU A 139 -7.19 1.93 -12.87
CA GLU A 139 -6.70 0.90 -11.95
C GLU A 139 -5.20 0.63 -12.12
N ASN A 140 -4.59 1.15 -13.16
CA ASN A 140 -3.20 0.92 -13.53
C ASN A 140 -2.38 2.22 -13.49
N VAL A 141 -1.08 2.06 -13.28
CA VAL A 141 -0.13 3.18 -13.40
C VAL A 141 -0.12 3.66 -14.87
N GLU A 142 -0.21 4.97 -15.07
CA GLU A 142 -0.29 5.58 -16.39
C GLU A 142 0.81 6.60 -16.61
N LEU A 143 1.41 6.53 -17.78
CA LEU A 143 2.35 7.53 -18.26
C LEU A 143 1.71 8.32 -19.41
N LEU A 144 1.53 9.61 -19.19
CA LEU A 144 0.95 10.55 -20.14
C LEU A 144 2.07 11.37 -20.79
N LEU A 145 2.12 11.39 -22.12
CA LEU A 145 3.12 12.08 -22.93
C LEU A 145 2.40 12.93 -23.97
N GLY A 146 2.10 14.19 -23.63
CA GLY A 146 1.20 15.02 -24.41
C GLY A 146 -0.17 14.32 -24.57
N ASN A 147 -0.58 14.04 -25.80
CA ASN A 147 -1.86 13.35 -26.08
C ASN A 147 -1.75 11.80 -26.07
N ARG A 148 -0.59 11.23 -25.76
CA ARG A 148 -0.39 9.77 -25.72
C ARG A 148 -0.50 9.27 -24.28
N LYS A 149 -1.34 8.26 -24.09
CA LYS A 149 -1.51 7.55 -22.82
C LYS A 149 -0.91 6.15 -22.95
N ILE A 150 -0.08 5.77 -22.00
CA ILE A 150 0.56 4.47 -21.91
C ILE A 150 0.20 3.87 -20.55
N VAL A 151 -0.43 2.72 -20.58
CA VAL A 151 -0.75 1.97 -19.37
C VAL A 151 0.45 1.11 -19.01
N LEU A 152 0.95 1.26 -17.78
CA LEU A 152 2.07 0.53 -17.24
C LEU A 152 1.57 -0.58 -16.33
N GLN A 153 2.36 -1.63 -16.16
CA GLN A 153 2.07 -2.66 -15.17
C GLN A 153 2.30 -2.13 -13.75
N ASP A 154 1.73 -2.80 -12.78
CA ASP A 154 1.89 -2.49 -11.36
C ASP A 154 3.38 -2.33 -10.98
N SER A 155 3.68 -1.33 -10.15
CA SER A 155 5.04 -1.05 -9.68
C SER A 155 6.05 -0.78 -10.80
N ALA A 156 5.65 -0.01 -11.80
CA ALA A 156 6.49 0.32 -12.95
C ALA A 156 7.76 1.07 -12.54
N ASP A 157 8.92 0.56 -12.97
CA ASP A 157 10.19 1.29 -12.97
C ASP A 157 10.27 2.10 -14.28
N VAL A 158 10.21 3.42 -14.14
CA VAL A 158 10.27 4.38 -15.27
C VAL A 158 11.60 5.13 -15.20
N ARG A 159 12.33 5.15 -16.30
CA ARG A 159 13.64 5.84 -16.38
C ARG A 159 13.67 6.80 -17.54
N VAL A 160 14.05 8.02 -17.25
CA VAL A 160 14.32 9.04 -18.28
C VAL A 160 15.82 9.07 -18.57
N LYS A 161 16.21 8.68 -19.78
CA LYS A 161 17.62 8.63 -20.16
C LYS A 161 17.77 8.95 -21.65
N ASP A 162 18.75 9.84 -21.98
CA ASP A 162 19.15 10.17 -23.36
C ASP A 162 17.99 10.55 -24.27
N GLY A 163 17.05 11.36 -23.75
CA GLY A 163 15.86 11.78 -24.50
C GLY A 163 14.83 10.67 -24.74
N CYS A 164 14.92 9.56 -23.98
CA CYS A 164 13.99 8.46 -24.03
C CYS A 164 13.40 8.18 -22.66
N ILE A 165 12.17 7.69 -22.62
CA ILE A 165 11.61 7.00 -21.47
C ILE A 165 11.77 5.49 -21.67
N ILE A 166 12.31 4.82 -20.65
CA ILE A 166 12.49 3.36 -20.58
C ILE A 166 11.60 2.86 -19.46
N TYR A 167 10.77 1.85 -19.71
CA TYR A 167 9.87 1.29 -18.71
C TYR A 167 9.67 -0.22 -18.88
N GLY A 168 9.21 -0.85 -17.79
CA GLY A 168 8.91 -2.28 -17.73
C GLY A 168 10.16 -3.16 -17.73
N ALA A 169 9.99 -4.45 -17.39
CA ALA A 169 11.06 -5.43 -17.29
C ALA A 169 11.78 -5.68 -18.63
N ALA A 170 11.08 -5.55 -19.75
CA ALA A 170 11.63 -5.68 -21.09
C ALA A 170 12.43 -4.42 -21.57
N GLY A 171 12.42 -3.35 -20.78
CA GLY A 171 13.10 -2.10 -21.13
C GLY A 171 12.53 -1.43 -22.38
N THR A 172 11.21 -1.41 -22.53
CA THR A 172 10.52 -0.74 -23.64
C THR A 172 10.92 0.73 -23.68
N LYS A 173 11.32 1.22 -24.86
CA LYS A 173 11.81 2.59 -25.06
C LYS A 173 10.83 3.45 -25.85
N ILE A 174 10.61 4.66 -25.38
CA ILE A 174 9.86 5.70 -26.10
C ILE A 174 10.78 6.89 -26.30
N ASN A 175 10.97 7.28 -27.55
CA ASN A 175 11.76 8.46 -27.90
C ASN A 175 10.93 9.71 -27.63
N LEU A 176 11.47 10.64 -26.84
CA LEU A 176 10.85 11.92 -26.49
C LEU A 176 11.16 13.04 -27.47
N SER A 177 12.08 12.81 -28.43
CA SER A 177 12.48 13.85 -29.43
C SER A 177 11.29 14.33 -30.28
N SER A 178 10.27 13.49 -30.45
CA SER A 178 9.05 13.84 -31.19
C SER A 178 8.04 14.62 -30.34
N ILE A 179 8.28 14.77 -29.04
CA ILE A 179 7.32 15.37 -28.08
C ILE A 179 7.75 16.82 -27.73
N GLY A 180 8.98 17.22 -28.10
CA GLY A 180 9.53 18.55 -27.82
C GLY A 180 9.68 18.80 -26.30
N ASP A 181 9.38 20.03 -25.88
CA ASP A 181 9.38 20.44 -24.46
C ASP A 181 8.15 19.93 -23.67
N ALA A 182 7.48 18.89 -24.16
CA ALA A 182 6.27 18.38 -23.51
C ALA A 182 6.57 17.86 -22.09
N VAL A 183 5.70 18.21 -21.18
CA VAL A 183 5.70 17.71 -19.82
C VAL A 183 5.20 16.27 -19.84
N CYS A 184 5.99 15.39 -19.24
CA CYS A 184 5.60 14.01 -18.96
C CYS A 184 4.85 13.96 -17.63
N ARG A 185 3.80 13.15 -17.54
CA ARG A 185 3.02 12.98 -16.32
C ARG A 185 2.91 11.50 -15.99
N LEU A 186 3.33 11.11 -14.79
CA LEU A 186 3.18 9.76 -14.26
C LEU A 186 2.07 9.77 -13.21
N VAL A 187 1.01 9.03 -13.48
CA VAL A 187 -0.16 8.89 -12.60
C VAL A 187 -0.13 7.53 -11.94
N VAL A 188 -0.03 7.53 -10.63
CA VAL A 188 -0.04 6.32 -9.79
C VAL A 188 -1.36 6.28 -9.03
N PRO A 189 -2.28 5.37 -9.38
CA PRO A 189 -3.59 5.31 -8.74
C PRO A 189 -3.51 4.79 -7.31
N SER A 190 -4.63 4.88 -6.61
CA SER A 190 -4.76 4.37 -5.24
C SER A 190 -4.43 2.88 -5.14
N GLY A 191 -3.64 2.49 -4.15
CA GLY A 191 -3.20 1.11 -3.93
C GLY A 191 -2.05 0.65 -4.82
N LYS A 192 -1.49 1.54 -5.67
CA LYS A 192 -0.32 1.29 -6.53
C LYS A 192 0.87 2.15 -6.11
N HIS A 193 2.05 1.74 -6.55
CA HIS A 193 3.32 2.43 -6.29
C HIS A 193 4.16 2.40 -7.54
N SER A 194 5.07 3.37 -7.67
CA SER A 194 5.96 3.42 -8.82
C SER A 194 7.33 3.98 -8.44
N PHE A 195 8.29 3.77 -9.31
CA PHE A 195 9.63 4.29 -9.17
C PHE A 195 10.03 5.04 -10.45
N LEU A 196 10.57 6.25 -10.30
CA LEU A 196 10.97 7.09 -11.42
C LEU A 196 12.43 7.54 -11.26
N THR A 197 13.25 7.27 -12.26
CA THR A 197 14.58 7.88 -12.38
C THR A 197 14.50 9.03 -13.39
N LEU A 198 14.74 10.24 -12.93
CA LEU A 198 14.74 11.44 -13.73
C LEU A 198 16.00 11.57 -14.60
N ALA A 199 15.97 12.47 -15.60
CA ALA A 199 17.05 12.71 -16.54
C ALA A 199 18.38 13.15 -15.89
N ASP A 200 18.35 13.70 -14.67
CA ASP A 200 19.51 14.08 -13.87
C ASP A 200 19.99 12.97 -12.92
N LEU A 201 19.40 11.76 -13.03
CA LEU A 201 19.62 10.58 -12.19
C LEU A 201 19.05 10.72 -10.78
N SER A 202 18.25 11.73 -10.49
CA SER A 202 17.48 11.79 -9.26
C SER A 202 16.46 10.64 -9.23
N LYS A 203 16.27 10.04 -8.05
CA LYS A 203 15.42 8.88 -7.84
C LYS A 203 14.18 9.27 -7.06
N VAL A 204 13.02 8.93 -7.58
CA VAL A 204 11.72 9.27 -6.99
C VAL A 204 10.95 7.99 -6.72
N TRP A 205 10.66 7.69 -5.47
CA TRP A 205 9.66 6.69 -5.07
C TRP A 205 8.32 7.40 -4.98
N ILE A 206 7.32 6.85 -5.61
CA ILE A 206 6.00 7.47 -5.76
C ILE A 206 4.99 6.59 -5.05
N ASN A 207 4.30 7.17 -4.08
CA ASN A 207 3.30 6.49 -3.27
C ASN A 207 1.94 6.43 -3.99
N SER A 208 1.03 5.72 -3.39
CA SER A 208 -0.37 5.56 -3.81
C SER A 208 -1.06 6.91 -3.99
N ASP A 209 -1.97 6.99 -4.98
CA ASP A 209 -2.80 8.17 -5.27
C ASP A 209 -1.95 9.44 -5.54
N THR A 210 -0.92 9.28 -6.35
CA THR A 210 0.08 10.33 -6.59
C THR A 210 0.27 10.59 -8.08
N GLU A 211 0.35 11.86 -8.43
CA GLU A 211 0.67 12.35 -9.77
C GLU A 211 1.98 13.14 -9.74
N VAL A 212 2.89 12.83 -10.67
CA VAL A 212 4.17 13.52 -10.83
C VAL A 212 4.32 14.01 -12.25
N GLU A 213 4.44 15.33 -12.42
CA GLU A 213 4.78 15.96 -13.69
C GLU A 213 6.28 16.28 -13.73
N PHE A 214 6.93 15.94 -14.81
CA PHE A 214 8.36 16.15 -14.99
C PHE A 214 8.72 16.39 -16.46
N PRO A 215 9.77 17.16 -16.77
CA PRO A 215 10.22 17.36 -18.13
C PRO A 215 11.07 16.18 -18.63
N ALA A 216 11.13 16.00 -19.92
CA ALA A 216 12.00 15.01 -20.57
C ALA A 216 13.49 15.27 -20.32
N THR A 217 13.88 16.52 -20.06
CA THR A 217 15.25 16.93 -19.76
C THR A 217 15.28 18.18 -18.90
N PHE A 218 16.33 18.33 -18.11
CA PHE A 218 16.65 19.56 -17.37
C PHE A 218 17.76 20.40 -18.05
N ALA A 219 18.21 19.99 -19.23
CA ALA A 219 19.20 20.76 -19.98
C ALA A 219 18.65 22.15 -20.34
N ASN A 220 19.52 23.15 -20.33
CA ASN A 220 19.19 24.55 -20.68
C ASN A 220 18.12 25.21 -19.76
N ARG A 221 17.88 24.64 -18.58
CA ARG A 221 17.01 25.23 -17.56
C ARG A 221 17.83 25.76 -16.40
N SER A 222 17.40 26.87 -15.79
CA SER A 222 18.02 27.42 -14.58
C SER A 222 17.78 26.57 -13.36
N THR A 223 16.65 25.85 -13.35
CA THR A 223 16.19 24.95 -12.28
C THR A 223 15.80 23.59 -12.84
N ARG A 224 15.72 22.60 -11.95
CA ARG A 224 15.18 21.26 -12.23
C ARG A 224 13.82 21.17 -11.54
N ASP A 225 12.76 21.35 -12.28
CA ASP A 225 11.42 21.49 -11.72
C ASP A 225 10.60 20.23 -11.97
N ILE A 226 9.90 19.77 -10.94
CA ILE A 226 8.83 18.78 -11.03
C ILE A 226 7.61 19.30 -10.26
N ARG A 227 6.42 18.84 -10.63
CA ARG A 227 5.18 19.12 -9.89
C ARG A 227 4.65 17.82 -9.32
N VAL A 228 4.12 17.88 -8.08
CA VAL A 228 3.62 16.71 -7.37
C VAL A 228 2.26 17.03 -6.76
N ASP A 229 1.29 16.16 -6.99
CA ASP A 229 0.07 16.01 -6.20
C ASP A 229 0.10 14.61 -5.58
N GLY A 230 0.32 14.51 -4.27
CA GLY A 230 0.46 13.22 -3.61
C GLY A 230 1.66 13.11 -2.68
N GLU A 231 2.25 11.91 -2.60
CA GLU A 231 3.40 11.63 -1.75
C GLU A 231 4.55 11.00 -2.52
N ILE A 232 5.72 11.59 -2.38
CA ILE A 232 6.97 11.08 -2.93
C ILE A 232 8.08 11.07 -1.88
N PHE A 233 8.96 10.08 -1.96
CA PHE A 233 10.31 10.19 -1.43
C PHE A 233 11.27 10.42 -2.59
N ILE A 234 12.16 11.39 -2.46
CA ILE A 234 13.11 11.72 -3.52
C ILE A 234 14.55 11.79 -3.00
N ASP A 235 15.47 11.18 -3.73
CA ASP A 235 16.91 11.32 -3.55
C ASP A 235 17.49 12.11 -4.73
N VAL A 236 17.67 13.41 -4.51
CA VAL A 236 18.06 14.36 -5.55
C VAL A 236 19.56 14.32 -5.78
N THR A 237 19.97 14.13 -7.02
CA THR A 237 21.37 14.22 -7.46
C THR A 237 21.95 15.61 -7.17
N LYS A 238 23.12 15.64 -6.51
CA LYS A 238 23.77 16.89 -6.11
C LYS A 238 24.24 17.69 -7.33
N ARG A 239 23.65 18.88 -7.53
CA ARG A 239 24.04 19.89 -8.53
C ARG A 239 23.89 21.29 -7.93
N PRO A 240 24.97 21.86 -7.35
CA PRO A 240 24.89 23.16 -6.65
C PRO A 240 24.48 24.33 -7.54
N SER A 241 24.88 24.31 -8.82
CA SER A 241 24.59 25.37 -9.80
C SER A 241 23.18 25.33 -10.37
N GLN A 242 22.46 24.21 -10.25
CA GLN A 242 21.12 24.02 -10.78
C GLN A 242 20.20 23.47 -9.70
N PRO A 243 19.51 24.33 -8.95
CA PRO A 243 18.58 23.90 -7.90
C PRO A 243 17.52 22.96 -8.44
N PHE A 244 17.02 22.07 -7.57
CA PHE A 244 15.89 21.22 -7.83
C PHE A 244 14.70 21.74 -7.04
N VAL A 245 13.54 21.88 -7.68
CA VAL A 245 12.33 22.39 -7.07
C VAL A 245 11.19 21.39 -7.23
N VAL A 246 10.58 21.02 -6.13
CA VAL A 246 9.33 20.26 -6.12
C VAL A 246 8.20 21.26 -5.87
N HIS A 247 7.36 21.45 -6.88
CA HIS A 247 6.17 22.27 -6.78
C HIS A 247 4.98 21.44 -6.34
N THR A 248 4.24 21.92 -5.36
CA THR A 248 2.93 21.40 -4.98
C THR A 248 1.92 22.54 -4.96
N ASP A 249 0.65 22.26 -4.81
CA ASP A 249 -0.34 23.34 -4.70
C ASP A 249 -0.21 24.15 -3.41
N LYS A 250 0.42 23.56 -2.37
CA LYS A 250 0.52 24.15 -1.03
C LYS A 250 1.87 24.81 -0.74
N MET A 251 2.94 24.26 -1.30
CA MET A 251 4.30 24.73 -1.03
C MET A 251 5.27 24.36 -2.15
N ASP A 252 6.35 25.12 -2.26
CA ASP A 252 7.50 24.83 -3.11
C ASP A 252 8.68 24.38 -2.25
N VAL A 253 9.36 23.32 -2.68
CA VAL A 253 10.47 22.70 -1.95
C VAL A 253 11.74 22.78 -2.79
N THR A 254 12.69 23.61 -2.37
CA THR A 254 13.93 23.87 -3.11
C THR A 254 15.12 23.18 -2.45
N VAL A 255 15.90 22.43 -3.25
CA VAL A 255 17.07 21.68 -2.80
C VAL A 255 18.23 21.75 -3.81
N ARG A 256 19.43 21.30 -3.40
CA ARG A 256 20.62 21.21 -4.26
C ARG A 256 21.30 19.84 -4.30
N GLY A 257 20.70 18.84 -3.64
CA GLY A 257 21.26 17.49 -3.49
C GLY A 257 20.92 16.91 -2.13
N THR A 258 19.71 16.37 -2.01
CA THR A 258 19.03 16.17 -0.73
C THR A 258 18.11 14.95 -0.85
N SER A 259 17.99 14.20 0.23
CA SER A 259 17.03 13.11 0.35
C SER A 259 15.92 13.52 1.32
N PHE A 260 14.66 13.52 0.85
CA PHE A 260 13.52 14.00 1.64
C PHE A 260 12.20 13.37 1.16
N ASN A 261 11.18 13.42 2.00
CA ASN A 261 9.82 13.05 1.68
C ASN A 261 8.95 14.30 1.56
N VAL A 262 8.04 14.30 0.60
CA VAL A 262 6.98 15.32 0.46
C VAL A 262 5.65 14.58 0.45
N SER A 263 4.72 14.99 1.30
CA SER A 263 3.32 14.54 1.27
C SER A 263 2.44 15.77 1.14
N ALA A 264 1.83 15.95 -0.02
CA ALA A 264 1.03 17.14 -0.35
C ALA A 264 -0.09 16.77 -1.32
N TYR A 265 -1.08 16.04 -0.83
CA TYR A 265 -2.28 15.70 -1.61
C TYR A 265 -3.22 16.90 -1.69
N ASN A 266 -3.67 17.26 -2.89
CA ASN A 266 -4.56 18.42 -3.09
C ASN A 266 -5.88 18.29 -2.33
N ARG A 267 -6.37 17.05 -2.17
CA ARG A 267 -7.61 16.74 -1.43
C ARG A 267 -7.48 16.81 0.11
N GLU A 268 -6.28 16.82 0.64
CA GLU A 268 -6.00 16.91 2.07
C GLU A 268 -5.73 18.37 2.44
N GLN A 269 -6.05 18.77 3.66
CA GLN A 269 -5.70 20.14 4.14
C GLN A 269 -4.24 20.22 4.57
N GLU A 270 -3.69 19.10 5.01
CA GLU A 270 -2.32 18.99 5.48
C GLU A 270 -1.33 18.77 4.32
N ALA A 271 -0.15 19.33 4.45
CA ALA A 271 1.01 18.98 3.64
C ALA A 271 2.26 18.97 4.52
N SER A 272 3.22 18.12 4.20
CA SER A 272 4.45 18.01 4.98
C SER A 272 5.68 17.69 4.14
N VAL A 273 6.82 18.17 4.63
CA VAL A 273 8.15 17.83 4.12
C VAL A 273 8.99 17.28 5.26
N VAL A 274 9.62 16.14 5.06
CA VAL A 274 10.50 15.49 6.05
C VAL A 274 11.88 15.34 5.46
N LEU A 275 12.88 15.95 6.11
CA LEU A 275 14.25 15.96 5.64
C LEU A 275 15.08 14.84 6.25
N VAL A 276 15.62 13.97 5.38
CA VAL A 276 16.51 12.86 5.78
C VAL A 276 17.96 13.29 5.73
N ARG A 277 18.40 13.87 4.61
CA ARG A 277 19.80 14.25 4.41
C ARG A 277 19.91 15.51 3.55
N GLY A 278 20.81 16.40 3.87
CA GLY A 278 21.11 17.61 3.11
C GLY A 278 20.47 18.86 3.70
N LYS A 279 19.98 19.76 2.87
CA LYS A 279 19.33 21.01 3.23
C LYS A 279 18.14 21.27 2.33
N VAL A 280 17.04 21.66 2.91
CA VAL A 280 15.77 21.99 2.21
C VAL A 280 15.36 23.40 2.57
N GLN A 281 14.89 24.14 1.58
CA GLN A 281 14.11 25.35 1.78
C GLN A 281 12.68 25.07 1.35
N VAL A 282 11.75 25.20 2.26
CA VAL A 282 10.29 25.11 2.02
C VAL A 282 9.75 26.50 1.93
N ASP A 283 9.03 26.83 0.87
CA ASP A 283 8.27 28.05 0.70
C ASP A 283 6.78 27.71 0.67
N ALA A 284 6.10 28.04 1.73
CA ALA A 284 4.66 27.79 1.88
C ALA A 284 3.81 28.98 1.41
N ARG A 285 4.26 29.66 0.39
CA ARG A 285 3.59 30.81 -0.26
C ARG A 285 3.22 31.91 0.76
N SER A 286 1.94 32.05 1.10
CA SER A 286 1.44 33.08 2.05
C SER A 286 1.88 32.85 3.51
N HIS A 287 2.44 31.67 3.84
CA HIS A 287 2.76 31.27 5.22
C HIS A 287 4.28 31.38 5.53
N GLY A 288 5.07 31.87 4.58
CA GLY A 288 6.49 32.13 4.75
C GLY A 288 7.40 30.99 4.30
N SER A 289 8.69 31.19 4.51
CA SER A 289 9.75 30.25 4.07
C SER A 289 10.55 29.73 5.25
N VAL A 290 10.84 28.44 5.27
CA VAL A 290 11.58 27.73 6.32
C VAL A 290 12.73 26.94 5.75
N THR A 291 13.93 27.09 6.33
CA THR A 291 15.06 26.22 6.04
C THR A 291 15.13 25.09 7.05
N MET A 292 15.24 23.87 6.56
CA MET A 292 15.25 22.64 7.36
C MET A 292 16.65 22.05 7.52
N GLN A 293 16.85 21.40 8.66
CA GLN A 293 17.98 20.54 8.97
C GLN A 293 17.55 19.06 8.95
N PRO A 294 18.48 18.09 8.79
CA PRO A 294 18.15 16.67 8.87
C PRO A 294 17.38 16.33 10.16
N ASN A 295 16.44 15.36 10.02
CA ASN A 295 15.52 14.94 11.07
C ASN A 295 14.50 16.01 11.50
N GLU A 296 14.20 16.94 10.61
CA GLU A 296 13.12 17.89 10.80
C GLU A 296 11.96 17.60 9.84
N MET A 297 10.78 17.91 10.32
CA MET A 297 9.54 17.98 9.53
C MET A 297 9.03 19.42 9.55
N VAL A 298 8.67 19.93 8.39
CA VAL A 298 7.83 21.10 8.23
C VAL A 298 6.46 20.64 7.77
N ALA A 299 5.43 21.05 8.48
CA ALA A 299 4.04 20.73 8.15
C ALA A 299 3.23 22.03 8.03
N LEU A 300 2.39 22.08 7.02
CA LEU A 300 1.33 23.06 6.83
C LEU A 300 0.01 22.38 7.15
N ASP A 301 -0.67 22.82 8.19
CA ASP A 301 -1.97 22.32 8.62
C ASP A 301 -2.88 23.51 8.91
N ASN A 302 -4.06 23.55 8.27
CA ASN A 302 -5.03 24.65 8.43
C ASN A 302 -4.37 26.03 8.37
N GLU A 303 -3.55 26.27 7.34
CA GLU A 303 -2.82 27.53 7.13
C GLU A 303 -1.76 27.85 8.22
N LYS A 304 -1.47 26.90 9.11
CA LYS A 304 -0.43 27.06 10.12
C LYS A 304 0.82 26.27 9.74
N LEU A 305 1.90 26.99 9.49
CA LEU A 305 3.22 26.39 9.25
C LEU A 305 3.88 26.04 10.59
N SER A 306 4.27 24.78 10.73
CA SER A 306 4.97 24.29 11.93
C SER A 306 6.26 23.59 11.54
N ARG A 307 7.25 23.59 12.44
CA ARG A 307 8.52 22.87 12.28
C ARG A 307 8.82 22.11 13.56
N GLN A 308 9.18 20.83 13.42
CA GLN A 308 9.53 19.98 14.55
C GLN A 308 10.60 18.94 14.19
N LYS A 309 11.31 18.46 15.19
CA LYS A 309 12.21 17.29 15.04
C LYS A 309 11.40 16.01 15.04
N VAL A 310 11.74 15.10 14.14
CA VAL A 310 11.04 13.81 13.99
C VAL A 310 12.03 12.67 13.79
N ASP A 311 11.61 11.46 14.10
CA ASP A 311 12.25 10.26 13.55
C ASP A 311 11.78 10.04 12.12
N VAL A 312 12.67 10.28 11.17
CA VAL A 312 12.37 10.21 9.74
C VAL A 312 11.85 8.83 9.31
N SER A 313 12.24 7.77 10.03
CA SER A 313 11.83 6.40 9.69
C SER A 313 10.31 6.23 9.63
N TYR A 314 9.55 6.98 10.44
CA TYR A 314 8.09 6.91 10.45
C TYR A 314 7.42 7.49 9.21
N TYR A 315 8.16 8.29 8.44
CA TYR A 315 7.66 8.99 7.26
C TYR A 315 8.19 8.40 5.95
N VAL A 316 9.36 7.75 5.97
CA VAL A 316 10.03 7.30 4.74
C VAL A 316 10.11 5.79 4.59
N SER A 317 9.77 5.02 5.62
CA SER A 317 9.91 3.55 5.60
C SER A 317 9.02 2.84 4.59
N TRP A 318 7.93 3.50 4.15
CA TRP A 318 7.03 2.94 3.14
C TRP A 318 7.73 2.57 1.83
N LYS A 319 8.74 3.36 1.43
CA LYS A 319 9.54 3.09 0.23
C LYS A 319 10.41 1.82 0.34
N ASP A 320 10.68 1.39 1.58
CA ASP A 320 11.47 0.19 1.90
C ASP A 320 10.56 -1.02 2.23
N GLY A 321 9.25 -0.90 1.96
CA GLY A 321 8.29 -1.99 2.10
C GLY A 321 7.80 -2.25 3.53
N TYR A 322 7.89 -1.28 4.44
CA TYR A 322 7.28 -1.36 5.77
C TYR A 322 6.85 0.00 6.29
N PHE A 323 5.94 0.01 7.25
CA PHE A 323 5.67 1.18 8.09
C PHE A 323 6.35 1.03 9.43
N ALA A 324 7.05 2.07 9.89
CA ALA A 324 7.56 2.17 11.25
C ALA A 324 6.56 2.98 12.11
N PHE A 325 6.34 2.53 13.35
CA PHE A 325 5.46 3.16 14.32
C PHE A 325 6.12 3.24 15.69
N ASN A 326 5.87 4.33 16.40
CA ASN A 326 6.31 4.51 17.78
C ASN A 326 5.18 5.16 18.60
N ASP A 327 4.64 4.43 19.54
CA ASP A 327 3.52 4.89 20.38
C ASP A 327 2.37 5.50 19.56
N THR A 328 2.17 4.95 18.35
CA THR A 328 1.23 5.48 17.35
C THR A 328 -0.16 4.89 17.58
N PRO A 329 -1.22 5.74 17.67
CA PRO A 329 -2.58 5.24 17.78
C PRO A 329 -2.96 4.32 16.60
N VAL A 330 -3.67 3.23 16.90
CA VAL A 330 -4.12 2.27 15.88
C VAL A 330 -4.93 2.97 14.78
N GLY A 331 -5.74 3.96 15.12
CA GLY A 331 -6.49 4.75 14.14
C GLY A 331 -5.60 5.39 13.07
N GLU A 332 -4.44 5.92 13.46
CA GLU A 332 -3.47 6.49 12.51
C GLU A 332 -2.77 5.39 11.68
N VAL A 333 -2.47 4.25 12.30
CA VAL A 333 -1.93 3.09 11.57
C VAL A 333 -2.91 2.64 10.50
N LEU A 334 -4.20 2.50 10.84
CA LEU A 334 -5.24 2.11 9.91
C LEU A 334 -5.43 3.14 8.78
N LYS A 335 -5.33 4.43 9.10
CA LYS A 335 -5.39 5.51 8.09
C LYS A 335 -4.23 5.37 7.08
N LYS A 336 -2.99 5.12 7.53
CA LYS A 336 -1.83 4.91 6.66
C LYS A 336 -1.99 3.64 5.79
N VAL A 337 -2.40 2.53 6.39
CA VAL A 337 -2.64 1.26 5.68
C VAL A 337 -3.78 1.42 4.68
N GLY A 338 -4.87 2.08 5.08
CA GLY A 338 -6.01 2.38 4.21
C GLY A 338 -5.62 3.12 2.95
N LYS A 339 -4.79 4.16 3.11
CA LYS A 339 -4.27 4.96 1.99
C LYS A 339 -3.34 4.14 1.09
N TYR A 340 -2.43 3.36 1.68
CA TYR A 340 -1.46 2.55 0.94
C TYR A 340 -2.11 1.45 0.10
N TYR A 341 -3.17 0.78 0.61
CA TYR A 341 -3.83 -0.33 -0.06
C TYR A 341 -5.16 0.03 -0.73
N ASN A 342 -5.56 1.29 -0.71
CA ASN A 342 -6.88 1.75 -1.19
C ASN A 342 -8.05 1.01 -0.53
N ILE A 343 -8.02 0.91 0.79
CA ILE A 343 -9.08 0.32 1.60
C ILE A 343 -9.58 1.33 2.64
N ARG A 344 -10.82 1.12 3.08
CA ARG A 344 -11.43 1.89 4.17
C ARG A 344 -11.67 0.98 5.36
N PHE A 345 -11.28 1.44 6.53
CA PHE A 345 -11.65 0.78 7.78
C PHE A 345 -12.95 1.41 8.28
N SER A 346 -14.01 0.59 8.38
CA SER A 346 -15.31 1.00 8.93
C SER A 346 -15.47 0.49 10.36
N ASP A 347 -16.19 1.26 11.19
CA ASP A 347 -16.65 0.86 12.55
C ASP A 347 -15.53 0.31 13.44
N THR A 348 -14.37 0.94 13.42
CA THR A 348 -13.34 0.68 14.43
C THR A 348 -13.87 1.17 15.76
N ASN A 349 -14.16 0.23 16.66
CA ASN A 349 -14.57 0.53 18.03
C ASN A 349 -13.58 1.54 18.63
N ALA A 350 -14.07 2.62 19.23
CA ALA A 350 -13.24 3.71 19.78
C ALA A 350 -12.12 3.17 20.70
N GLY A 351 -12.38 2.09 21.42
CA GLY A 351 -11.37 1.40 22.27
C GLY A 351 -10.25 0.71 21.49
N ILE A 352 -10.41 0.44 20.19
CA ILE A 352 -9.35 -0.14 19.35
C ILE A 352 -8.51 0.99 18.75
N SER A 353 -9.13 2.04 18.26
CA SER A 353 -8.46 3.15 17.58
C SER A 353 -7.50 3.94 18.48
N THR A 354 -7.76 3.95 19.79
CA THR A 354 -6.90 4.63 20.78
C THR A 354 -5.74 3.82 21.31
N LYS A 355 -5.73 2.47 21.08
CA LYS A 355 -4.57 1.64 21.42
C LYS A 355 -3.36 2.11 20.63
N LYS A 356 -2.17 2.02 21.22
CA LYS A 356 -0.93 2.46 20.61
C LYS A 356 -0.06 1.29 20.18
N ILE A 357 0.62 1.45 19.07
CA ILE A 357 1.51 0.45 18.48
C ILE A 357 2.91 1.02 18.34
N THR A 358 3.90 0.20 18.70
CA THR A 358 5.32 0.44 18.43
C THR A 358 5.88 -0.77 17.70
N GLY A 359 6.61 -0.54 16.62
CA GLY A 359 7.24 -1.59 15.83
C GLY A 359 7.20 -1.32 14.32
N LYS A 360 7.37 -2.39 13.55
CA LYS A 360 7.34 -2.36 12.08
C LYS A 360 6.20 -3.23 11.57
N LEU A 361 5.40 -2.67 10.68
CA LEU A 361 4.40 -3.40 9.91
C LEU A 361 4.92 -3.57 8.48
N TYR A 362 5.27 -4.79 8.10
CA TYR A 362 5.73 -5.08 6.75
C TYR A 362 4.57 -5.04 5.76
N LEU A 363 4.82 -4.40 4.63
CA LEU A 363 3.87 -4.24 3.55
C LEU A 363 4.02 -5.44 2.60
N SER A 364 3.00 -6.25 2.50
CA SER A 364 2.94 -7.40 1.58
C SER A 364 2.16 -7.01 0.32
N GLY A 365 2.48 -7.61 -0.82
CA GLY A 365 1.63 -7.56 -2.01
C GLY A 365 0.26 -8.19 -1.78
N ASN A 366 0.13 -9.07 -0.77
CA ASN A 366 -1.14 -9.62 -0.32
C ASN A 366 -1.63 -8.84 0.91
N LEU A 367 -2.73 -8.11 0.73
CA LEU A 367 -3.35 -7.32 1.80
C LEU A 367 -3.77 -8.16 3.02
N ASP A 368 -4.20 -9.41 2.82
CA ASP A 368 -4.68 -10.26 3.91
C ASP A 368 -3.57 -10.61 4.92
N ASP A 369 -2.30 -10.66 4.50
CA ASP A 369 -1.16 -10.82 5.40
C ASP A 369 -1.02 -9.62 6.35
N VAL A 370 -1.22 -8.41 5.80
CA VAL A 370 -1.13 -7.16 6.56
C VAL A 370 -2.30 -7.03 7.53
N LEU A 371 -3.52 -7.35 7.08
CA LEU A 371 -4.72 -7.34 7.91
C LEU A 371 -4.63 -8.37 9.04
N THR A 372 -4.05 -9.54 8.75
CA THR A 372 -3.78 -10.56 9.77
C THR A 372 -2.80 -10.05 10.82
N SER A 373 -1.72 -9.39 10.39
CA SER A 373 -0.74 -8.79 11.29
C SER A 373 -1.37 -7.72 12.19
N ILE A 374 -2.19 -6.83 11.61
CA ILE A 374 -2.94 -5.82 12.37
C ILE A 374 -3.89 -6.47 13.37
N SER A 375 -4.62 -7.49 12.95
CA SER A 375 -5.58 -8.20 13.81
C SER A 375 -4.90 -8.88 15.00
N LEU A 376 -3.72 -9.46 14.79
CA LEU A 376 -2.92 -10.05 15.86
C LEU A 376 -2.45 -8.99 16.87
N ILE A 377 -1.90 -7.87 16.38
CA ILE A 377 -1.39 -6.79 17.22
C ILE A 377 -2.51 -6.13 18.04
N THR A 378 -3.68 -5.94 17.42
CA THR A 378 -4.83 -5.26 18.04
C THR A 378 -5.72 -6.19 18.85
N SER A 379 -5.48 -7.51 18.80
CA SER A 379 -6.34 -8.56 19.39
C SER A 379 -7.77 -8.49 18.84
N THR A 380 -7.88 -8.33 17.53
CA THR A 380 -9.15 -8.29 16.80
C THR A 380 -9.27 -9.44 15.82
N THR A 381 -10.41 -9.55 15.16
CA THR A 381 -10.62 -10.27 13.91
C THR A 381 -11.04 -9.25 12.85
N TYR A 382 -10.93 -9.60 11.58
CA TYR A 382 -11.41 -8.72 10.53
C TYR A 382 -12.37 -9.44 9.58
N THR A 383 -13.26 -8.66 8.99
CA THR A 383 -14.05 -9.03 7.82
C THR A 383 -13.76 -8.03 6.72
N ARG A 384 -13.71 -8.50 5.47
CA ARG A 384 -13.46 -7.66 4.31
C ARG A 384 -14.55 -7.87 3.27
N GLU A 385 -15.12 -6.78 2.80
CA GLU A 385 -16.05 -6.74 1.68
C GLU A 385 -15.57 -5.68 0.69
N ASN A 386 -15.06 -6.12 -0.46
CA ASN A 386 -14.40 -5.26 -1.45
C ASN A 386 -13.25 -4.44 -0.80
N ASN A 387 -13.37 -3.11 -0.82
CA ASN A 387 -12.40 -2.17 -0.24
C ASN A 387 -12.75 -1.72 1.17
N ILE A 388 -13.73 -2.34 1.81
CA ILE A 388 -14.14 -2.00 3.19
C ILE A 388 -13.69 -3.13 4.10
N VAL A 389 -12.93 -2.78 5.13
CA VAL A 389 -12.44 -3.69 6.19
C VAL A 389 -13.06 -3.28 7.51
N ARG A 390 -13.63 -4.22 8.21
CA ARG A 390 -14.19 -4.03 9.55
C ARG A 390 -13.36 -4.83 10.55
N LEU A 391 -12.83 -4.15 11.58
CA LEU A 391 -12.15 -4.78 12.71
C LEU A 391 -13.14 -5.03 13.84
N ILE A 392 -13.18 -6.27 14.32
CA ILE A 392 -14.10 -6.74 15.36
C ILE A 392 -13.27 -7.12 16.57
N GLY A 393 -13.50 -6.49 17.71
CA GLY A 393 -12.84 -6.86 18.96
C GLY A 393 -13.15 -8.31 19.36
N LYS A 394 -12.13 -9.04 19.77
CA LYS A 394 -12.37 -10.34 20.45
C LYS A 394 -12.98 -10.05 21.82
N GLU A 395 -14.23 -10.45 22.02
CA GLU A 395 -14.79 -10.45 23.38
C GLU A 395 -13.88 -11.28 24.29
N ARG A 396 -13.39 -10.66 25.37
CA ARG A 396 -12.72 -11.41 26.44
C ARG A 396 -13.78 -12.30 27.07
N ARG A 397 -13.66 -13.61 26.81
CA ARG A 397 -14.31 -14.62 27.64
C ARG A 397 -13.50 -14.85 28.90
#